data_bb313fb4c0ad42681497f912eaee175d
#
_entry.id   bb313fb4c0ad42681497f912eaee175d
#
_cell.length_a   1.000
_cell.length_b   1.000
_cell.length_c   1.000
_cell.angle_alpha   90.00
_cell.angle_beta   90.00
_cell.angle_gamma   90.00
#
_symmetry.space_group_name_H-M   'P 1'
#
loop_
_entity.id
_entity.type
_entity.pdbx_description
1 polymer ?
#
loop_
_entity_poly.entity_id
_entity_poly.type
_entity_poly.pdbx_seq_one_letter_code
_entity_poly.pdbx_strand_id
1 'polypeptide(L)'
;GEQDGIEKTPEWAEPITGVPAETIRSLAVRYATARPGALIQGYGAQRHACGEQSARGAILLACMTGNVGISGGWASGVADCTRHAEPVFPMPENPYPMKIPVFLWTEAVERGHEMNGLDGVSCGNMAGREPGMEMDGEKASQKADEPENLHLSSDIKMILNLAGNTLINQHSDINRTAEILKDTRKCEFIVCSDLFMTASAKFADILLPGVSMFECENITLPWQTGNFVGFNNKVIEPLYEGKEEYEWLSEVAERLGLWEAFTQGRTVGQWLEYCYNQLREKETELPEYEVLKREGIYRYKKTAPVIAFEKERQDPEHYPFPTESGRIEIFSRKIYETRYREFVPAIPRYVEPPEGPSDPLTEKYPLQLIGWHTKRRCHSIHDNNKAMHSLDPQQLWMHAEDAAARGLRDGQMVLVRNDRGQIRIPVKITDRIMRGVTALSQGAWYRPDKTGTDLGGSINVLTSLHPTPYAKGNPQHTNLVEVEGL
;
A
#
# COMPACT_ATOMS: atom_id res chain seq x y z
N GLY A 1 18.10 -9.95 24.71
CA GLY A 1 18.78 -8.79 25.08
C GLY A 1 18.65 -8.36 26.52
N GLU A 2 19.00 -7.14 26.80
CA GLU A 2 19.02 -6.57 28.16
C GLU A 2 17.64 -6.56 28.84
N GLN A 3 16.55 -6.50 28.07
CA GLN A 3 15.18 -6.42 28.65
C GLN A 3 14.61 -7.79 29.04
N ASP A 4 14.99 -8.85 28.34
CA ASP A 4 14.43 -10.20 28.52
C ASP A 4 15.50 -11.25 28.89
N GLY A 5 16.76 -10.84 29.00
CA GLY A 5 17.89 -11.71 29.32
C GLY A 5 18.22 -12.75 28.23
N ILE A 6 17.58 -12.68 27.06
CA ILE A 6 17.74 -13.65 25.97
C ILE A 6 18.64 -13.08 24.89
N GLU A 7 19.77 -13.71 24.64
CA GLU A 7 20.66 -13.38 23.53
C GLU A 7 19.97 -13.77 22.19
N LYS A 8 19.89 -12.81 21.25
CA LYS A 8 19.24 -13.01 19.96
C LYS A 8 20.23 -13.59 18.93
N THR A 9 20.64 -14.84 19.17
CA THR A 9 21.57 -15.57 18.30
C THR A 9 20.85 -16.14 17.06
N PRO A 10 21.60 -16.63 16.06
CA PRO A 10 21.01 -17.41 14.97
C PRO A 10 20.22 -18.64 15.46
N GLU A 11 20.67 -19.30 16.54
CA GLU A 11 19.97 -20.44 17.16
C GLU A 11 18.65 -20.04 17.81
N TRP A 12 18.58 -18.83 18.37
CA TRP A 12 17.32 -18.26 18.84
C TRP A 12 16.37 -17.97 17.68
N ALA A 13 16.89 -17.49 16.56
CA ALA A 13 16.09 -17.11 15.39
C ALA A 13 15.58 -18.34 14.59
N GLU A 14 16.31 -19.45 14.57
CA GLU A 14 15.98 -20.65 13.80
C GLU A 14 14.57 -21.20 14.06
N PRO A 15 14.13 -21.45 15.31
CA PRO A 15 12.78 -21.95 15.58
C PRO A 15 11.66 -20.93 15.25
N ILE A 16 11.99 -19.63 15.24
CA ILE A 16 11.01 -18.57 14.92
C ILE A 16 10.85 -18.44 13.42
N THR A 17 11.96 -18.48 12.67
CA THR A 17 11.98 -18.20 11.24
C THR A 17 11.90 -19.45 10.36
N GLY A 18 12.22 -20.62 10.93
CA GLY A 18 12.43 -21.86 10.17
C GLY A 18 13.69 -21.83 9.29
N VAL A 19 14.54 -20.81 9.41
CA VAL A 19 15.82 -20.69 8.68
C VAL A 19 16.94 -21.26 9.53
N PRO A 20 17.73 -22.24 9.04
CA PRO A 20 18.83 -22.82 9.80
C PRO A 20 19.83 -21.76 10.28
N ALA A 21 20.29 -21.88 11.53
CA ALA A 21 21.22 -20.93 12.16
C ALA A 21 22.50 -20.72 11.33
N GLU A 22 23.03 -21.76 10.71
CA GLU A 22 24.20 -21.66 9.84
C GLU A 22 23.92 -20.86 8.56
N THR A 23 22.71 -20.94 8.01
CA THR A 23 22.29 -20.12 6.87
C THR A 23 22.23 -18.64 7.28
N ILE A 24 21.70 -18.35 8.46
CA ILE A 24 21.65 -16.98 9.01
C ILE A 24 23.07 -16.41 9.17
N ARG A 25 24.00 -17.19 9.75
CA ARG A 25 25.41 -16.77 9.90
C ARG A 25 26.07 -16.51 8.55
N SER A 26 25.95 -17.46 7.64
CA SER A 26 26.51 -17.35 6.29
C SER A 26 26.02 -16.11 5.57
N LEU A 27 24.70 -15.84 5.62
CA LEU A 27 24.11 -14.65 5.02
C LEU A 27 24.62 -13.37 5.68
N ALA A 28 24.70 -13.33 7.01
CA ALA A 28 25.19 -12.16 7.74
C ALA A 28 26.64 -11.82 7.34
N VAL A 29 27.53 -12.84 7.29
CA VAL A 29 28.93 -12.65 6.86
C VAL A 29 29.01 -12.18 5.40
N ARG A 30 28.26 -12.82 4.49
CA ARG A 30 28.24 -12.44 3.07
C ARG A 30 27.76 -11.00 2.88
N TYR A 31 26.69 -10.58 3.55
CA TYR A 31 26.20 -9.21 3.47
C TYR A 31 27.18 -8.22 4.09
N ALA A 32 27.71 -8.51 5.27
CA ALA A 32 28.66 -7.64 5.96
C ALA A 32 30.00 -7.45 5.21
N THR A 33 30.40 -8.41 4.39
CA THR A 33 31.65 -8.37 3.60
C THR A 33 31.44 -7.87 2.18
N ALA A 34 30.21 -7.82 1.69
CA ALA A 34 29.90 -7.26 0.38
C ALA A 34 30.18 -5.74 0.33
N ARG A 35 30.87 -5.29 -0.73
CA ARG A 35 31.19 -3.88 -0.94
C ARG A 35 31.01 -3.51 -2.43
N PRO A 36 29.97 -2.80 -2.81
CA PRO A 36 28.82 -2.40 -2.00
C PRO A 36 27.89 -3.58 -1.68
N GLY A 37 27.12 -3.47 -0.58
CA GLY A 37 26.05 -4.38 -0.22
C GLY A 37 24.68 -3.71 -0.42
N ALA A 38 23.84 -4.29 -1.26
CA ALA A 38 22.46 -3.84 -1.44
C ALA A 38 21.49 -4.83 -0.80
N LEU A 39 20.54 -4.34 0.00
CA LEU A 39 19.46 -5.10 0.58
C LEU A 39 18.13 -4.54 0.05
N ILE A 40 17.43 -5.29 -0.78
CA ILE A 40 16.14 -4.90 -1.35
C ILE A 40 15.06 -5.71 -0.64
N GLN A 41 14.29 -5.07 0.23
CA GLN A 41 13.28 -5.75 1.04
C GLN A 41 11.88 -5.74 0.42
N GLY A 42 11.62 -4.96 -0.61
CA GLY A 42 10.29 -4.79 -1.18
C GLY A 42 9.30 -4.15 -0.19
N TYR A 43 8.02 -4.15 -0.54
CA TYR A 43 6.96 -3.67 0.34
C TYR A 43 6.26 -4.78 1.14
N GLY A 44 6.48 -6.05 0.80
CA GLY A 44 5.84 -7.19 1.47
C GLY A 44 6.19 -7.28 2.95
N ALA A 45 7.46 -7.11 3.30
CA ALA A 45 7.95 -7.24 4.67
C ALA A 45 7.25 -6.29 5.67
N GLN A 46 6.86 -5.11 5.23
CA GLN A 46 6.14 -4.14 6.08
C GLN A 46 4.63 -4.36 6.15
N ARG A 47 4.08 -5.31 5.37
CA ARG A 47 2.66 -5.68 5.35
C ARG A 47 2.32 -6.75 6.37
N HIS A 48 3.07 -6.83 7.45
CA HIS A 48 2.83 -7.66 8.63
C HIS A 48 2.31 -6.81 9.79
N ALA A 49 1.73 -7.44 10.81
CA ALA A 49 1.13 -6.74 11.95
C ALA A 49 2.12 -5.82 12.70
N CYS A 50 3.41 -6.18 12.72
CA CYS A 50 4.48 -5.35 13.27
C CYS A 50 5.50 -4.94 12.18
N GLY A 51 5.01 -4.64 10.99
CA GLY A 51 5.82 -4.45 9.77
C GLY A 51 6.78 -3.28 9.80
N GLU A 52 6.53 -2.27 10.63
CA GLU A 52 7.46 -1.16 10.86
C GLU A 52 8.84 -1.64 11.32
N GLN A 53 8.89 -2.74 12.09
CA GLN A 53 10.16 -3.30 12.57
C GLN A 53 10.99 -3.90 11.44
N SER A 54 10.35 -4.58 10.48
CA SER A 54 11.01 -5.18 9.33
C SER A 54 11.70 -4.12 8.47
N ALA A 55 10.98 -3.03 8.15
CA ALA A 55 11.51 -1.94 7.36
C ALA A 55 12.72 -1.27 8.04
N ARG A 56 12.62 -1.00 9.34
CA ARG A 56 13.67 -0.36 10.13
C ARG A 56 14.88 -1.29 10.33
N GLY A 57 14.64 -2.58 10.49
CA GLY A 57 15.71 -3.59 10.65
C GLY A 57 16.64 -3.66 9.45
N ALA A 58 16.11 -3.60 8.23
CA ALA A 58 16.91 -3.59 7.00
C ALA A 58 17.79 -2.34 6.89
N ILE A 59 17.26 -1.17 7.27
CA ILE A 59 18.04 0.08 7.30
C ILE A 59 19.20 -0.02 8.28
N LEU A 60 18.98 -0.61 9.46
CA LEU A 60 20.05 -0.82 10.43
C LEU A 60 21.19 -1.69 9.89
N LEU A 61 20.87 -2.77 9.16
CA LEU A 61 21.91 -3.62 8.57
C LEU A 61 22.79 -2.83 7.58
N ALA A 62 22.20 -1.96 6.77
CA ALA A 62 22.96 -1.09 5.87
C ALA A 62 23.84 -0.08 6.65
N CYS A 63 23.31 0.50 7.73
CA CYS A 63 24.09 1.40 8.60
C CYS A 63 25.28 0.68 9.26
N MET A 64 25.04 -0.48 9.87
CA MET A 64 26.07 -1.27 10.56
C MET A 64 27.17 -1.78 9.64
N THR A 65 26.86 -2.01 8.38
CA THR A 65 27.82 -2.52 7.37
C THR A 65 28.45 -1.43 6.51
N GLY A 66 28.14 -0.13 6.77
CA GLY A 66 28.73 1.01 6.06
C GLY A 66 28.24 1.15 4.62
N ASN A 67 27.05 0.67 4.31
CA ASN A 67 26.43 0.72 2.98
C ASN A 67 25.53 1.95 2.75
N VAL A 68 25.51 2.91 3.67
CA VAL A 68 24.82 4.21 3.52
C VAL A 68 25.76 5.21 2.86
N GLY A 69 25.27 6.01 1.90
CA GLY A 69 26.02 7.08 1.26
C GLY A 69 27.12 6.61 0.28
N ILE A 70 27.02 5.39 -0.23
CA ILE A 70 27.95 4.84 -1.25
C ILE A 70 27.19 4.34 -2.46
N SER A 71 27.82 4.43 -3.64
CA SER A 71 27.25 3.90 -4.88
C SER A 71 27.02 2.39 -4.77
N GLY A 72 25.79 1.95 -5.05
CA GLY A 72 25.39 0.54 -4.95
C GLY A 72 25.05 0.05 -3.55
N GLY A 73 25.22 0.86 -2.50
CA GLY A 73 24.67 0.60 -1.17
C GLY A 73 23.17 0.88 -1.13
N TRP A 74 22.39 -0.02 -0.54
CA TRP A 74 20.93 0.10 -0.54
C TRP A 74 20.27 -0.61 0.63
N ALA A 75 19.20 -0.04 1.18
CA ALA A 75 18.37 -0.68 2.20
C ALA A 75 16.92 -0.17 2.15
N SER A 76 16.32 -0.11 0.97
CA SER A 76 14.95 0.35 0.77
C SER A 76 14.04 -0.75 0.24
N GLY A 77 12.74 -0.49 0.31
CA GLY A 77 11.72 -1.36 -0.27
C GLY A 77 11.81 -1.43 -1.78
N VAL A 78 11.95 -0.29 -2.44
CA VAL A 78 12.01 -0.15 -3.90
C VAL A 78 13.14 0.79 -4.27
N ALA A 79 13.82 0.48 -5.37
CA ALA A 79 14.80 1.39 -5.96
C ALA A 79 14.08 2.62 -6.53
N ASP A 80 14.20 3.74 -5.85
CA ASP A 80 13.80 5.04 -6.36
C ASP A 80 15.06 5.81 -6.70
N CYS A 81 15.35 5.92 -7.95
CA CYS A 81 16.64 6.46 -8.38
C CYS A 81 16.60 7.86 -8.94
N THR A 82 15.44 8.40 -9.29
CA THR A 82 15.33 9.79 -9.76
C THR A 82 13.89 10.27 -9.58
N ARG A 83 13.68 11.20 -8.69
CA ARG A 83 12.47 11.99 -8.68
C ARG A 83 12.68 13.21 -9.56
N HIS A 84 11.93 13.26 -10.63
CA HIS A 84 11.72 14.48 -11.38
C HIS A 84 10.67 15.34 -10.71
N ALA A 85 10.63 16.63 -11.03
CA ALA A 85 9.60 17.52 -10.55
C ALA A 85 8.21 16.98 -10.97
N GLU A 86 7.22 17.21 -10.13
CA GLU A 86 5.84 16.89 -10.44
C GLU A 86 5.04 18.19 -10.67
N PRO A 87 4.14 18.19 -11.66
CA PRO A 87 3.22 19.31 -11.83
C PRO A 87 2.21 19.32 -10.68
N VAL A 88 1.82 20.50 -10.24
CA VAL A 88 0.87 20.67 -9.16
C VAL A 88 -0.35 21.40 -9.69
N PHE A 89 -1.53 20.83 -9.47
CA PHE A 89 -2.79 21.53 -9.71
C PHE A 89 -2.95 22.66 -8.69
N PRO A 90 -3.47 23.82 -9.10
CA PRO A 90 -3.85 24.86 -8.15
C PRO A 90 -4.98 24.34 -7.26
N MET A 91 -4.67 24.10 -6.00
CA MET A 91 -5.63 23.59 -5.02
C MET A 91 -6.15 24.72 -4.15
N PRO A 92 -7.46 24.88 -4.00
CA PRO A 92 -8.02 25.82 -3.03
C PRO A 92 -7.69 25.36 -1.60
N GLU A 93 -7.84 26.26 -0.64
CA GLU A 93 -7.77 25.89 0.77
C GLU A 93 -8.86 24.86 1.09
N ASN A 94 -8.46 23.74 1.70
CA ASN A 94 -9.41 22.73 2.12
C ASN A 94 -10.09 23.17 3.43
N PRO A 95 -11.39 23.48 3.42
CA PRO A 95 -12.08 23.91 4.63
C PRO A 95 -12.19 22.83 5.70
N TYR A 96 -11.99 21.56 5.31
CA TYR A 96 -12.01 20.40 6.21
C TYR A 96 -10.73 19.58 6.05
N PRO A 97 -9.61 20.00 6.68
CA PRO A 97 -8.29 19.42 6.45
C PRO A 97 -8.06 18.08 7.17
N MET A 98 -9.10 17.47 7.73
CA MET A 98 -8.99 16.22 8.47
C MET A 98 -8.76 15.04 7.52
N LYS A 99 -7.94 14.10 7.96
CA LYS A 99 -7.57 12.88 7.24
C LYS A 99 -7.72 11.66 8.13
N ILE A 100 -8.06 10.54 7.53
CA ILE A 100 -8.10 9.23 8.17
C ILE A 100 -7.14 8.27 7.48
N PRO A 101 -6.60 7.27 8.18
CA PRO A 101 -5.85 6.18 7.53
C PRO A 101 -6.72 5.45 6.53
N VAL A 102 -6.16 5.11 5.37
CA VAL A 102 -6.90 4.46 4.27
C VAL A 102 -7.56 3.13 4.67
N PHE A 103 -7.03 2.42 5.65
CA PHE A 103 -7.61 1.15 6.12
C PHE A 103 -8.59 1.31 7.28
N LEU A 104 -8.95 2.53 7.66
CA LEU A 104 -9.93 2.83 8.72
C LEU A 104 -11.15 3.60 8.22
N TRP A 105 -11.38 3.66 6.91
CA TRP A 105 -12.55 4.36 6.38
C TRP A 105 -13.88 3.69 6.79
N THR A 106 -13.92 2.38 6.99
CA THR A 106 -15.11 1.69 7.50
C THR A 106 -15.44 2.09 8.93
N GLU A 107 -14.41 2.26 9.77
CA GLU A 107 -14.57 2.82 11.11
C GLU A 107 -15.13 4.24 11.06
N ALA A 108 -14.66 5.06 10.10
CA ALA A 108 -15.16 6.41 9.94
C ALA A 108 -16.60 6.48 9.40
N VAL A 109 -17.09 5.45 8.72
CA VAL A 109 -18.50 5.29 8.37
C VAL A 109 -19.33 4.95 9.59
N GLU A 110 -18.86 4.07 10.48
CA GLU A 110 -19.61 3.58 11.63
C GLU A 110 -19.57 4.51 12.84
N ARG A 111 -18.42 5.12 13.11
CA ARG A 111 -18.16 5.91 14.33
C ARG A 111 -17.20 7.09 14.08
N GLY A 112 -17.25 7.68 12.90
CA GLY A 112 -16.33 8.77 12.53
C GLY A 112 -16.29 9.89 13.56
N HIS A 113 -17.44 10.30 14.07
CA HIS A 113 -17.55 11.34 15.10
C HIS A 113 -16.85 11.01 16.44
N GLU A 114 -16.55 9.72 16.71
CA GLU A 114 -15.79 9.27 17.88
C GLU A 114 -14.29 9.17 17.59
N MET A 115 -13.91 9.14 16.31
CA MET A 115 -12.51 8.94 15.92
C MET A 115 -11.67 10.18 16.20
N ASN A 116 -10.48 9.94 16.72
CA ASN A 116 -9.53 11.00 17.08
C ASN A 116 -8.10 10.65 16.62
N GLY A 117 -7.13 11.48 16.99
CA GLY A 117 -5.73 11.25 16.64
C GLY A 117 -5.15 9.93 17.17
N LEU A 118 -5.77 9.32 18.18
CA LEU A 118 -5.39 7.99 18.66
C LEU A 118 -5.76 6.90 17.65
N ASP A 119 -6.84 7.08 16.92
CA ASP A 119 -7.24 6.21 15.81
C ASP A 119 -6.43 6.50 14.54
N GLY A 120 -5.60 7.54 14.54
CA GLY A 120 -4.79 7.97 13.42
C GLY A 120 -5.41 9.12 12.60
N VAL A 121 -6.46 9.78 13.14
CA VAL A 121 -6.95 11.03 12.55
C VAL A 121 -5.83 12.07 12.59
N SER A 122 -5.61 12.76 11.49
CA SER A 122 -4.57 13.76 11.34
C SER A 122 -5.10 15.01 10.64
N CYS A 123 -4.41 16.13 10.83
CA CYS A 123 -4.72 17.39 10.16
C CYS A 123 -3.58 17.78 9.22
N GLY A 124 -3.90 18.28 8.06
CA GLY A 124 -2.88 18.84 7.16
C GLY A 124 -3.45 19.22 5.81
N ASN A 125 -3.04 20.37 5.31
CA ASN A 125 -3.37 20.82 3.96
C ASN A 125 -2.55 20.02 2.95
N MET A 126 -3.19 19.49 1.91
CA MET A 126 -2.50 18.85 0.78
C MET A 126 -1.97 19.87 -0.22
N ALA A 127 -2.42 21.14 -0.15
CA ALA A 127 -2.00 22.19 -1.06
C ALA A 127 -0.53 22.54 -0.82
N GLY A 128 0.31 22.35 -1.82
CA GLY A 128 1.65 22.93 -1.86
C GLY A 128 2.78 22.10 -1.26
N ARG A 129 2.68 20.78 -1.19
CA ARG A 129 3.87 19.97 -0.91
C ARG A 129 4.76 19.89 -2.14
N GLU A 130 5.86 20.62 -2.11
CA GLU A 130 7.00 20.25 -2.96
C GLU A 130 7.57 18.90 -2.50
N PRO A 131 7.92 17.99 -3.42
CA PRO A 131 8.65 16.78 -3.08
C PRO A 131 9.97 17.18 -2.41
N GLY A 132 10.15 16.81 -1.14
CA GLY A 132 11.34 17.17 -0.37
C GLY A 132 11.17 18.29 0.65
N MET A 133 10.02 18.95 0.74
CA MET A 133 9.74 19.80 1.89
C MET A 133 9.50 18.92 3.12
N GLU A 134 10.43 18.98 4.05
CA GLU A 134 10.24 18.52 5.43
C GLU A 134 8.93 19.13 5.95
N MET A 135 8.16 18.33 6.68
CA MET A 135 7.09 18.91 7.49
C MET A 135 7.74 20.01 8.34
N ASP A 136 7.22 21.23 8.26
CA ASP A 136 7.46 22.21 9.31
C ASP A 136 7.04 21.54 10.62
N GLY A 137 8.02 20.90 11.27
CA GLY A 137 7.81 20.06 12.45
C GLY A 137 7.17 20.86 13.59
N GLU A 138 7.32 22.20 13.57
CA GLU A 138 6.78 23.06 14.60
C GLU A 138 5.26 23.30 14.50
N LYS A 139 4.68 23.37 13.29
CA LYS A 139 3.21 23.57 13.17
C LYS A 139 2.40 22.28 13.23
N ALA A 140 2.99 21.15 12.83
CA ALA A 140 2.36 19.85 13.01
C ALA A 140 2.59 19.32 14.44
N SER A 141 3.73 19.62 15.08
CA SER A 141 4.03 19.20 16.44
C SER A 141 3.20 19.94 17.50
N GLN A 142 2.88 21.22 17.31
CA GLN A 142 2.08 21.97 18.30
C GLN A 142 0.61 21.49 18.43
N LYS A 143 0.07 20.76 17.43
CA LYS A 143 -1.23 20.07 17.56
C LYS A 143 -1.12 18.57 17.80
N ALA A 144 0.08 17.98 17.61
CA ALA A 144 0.36 16.59 17.93
C ALA A 144 0.53 16.35 19.43
N ASP A 145 0.67 17.40 20.24
CA ASP A 145 0.87 17.29 21.68
C ASP A 145 -0.35 16.76 22.43
N GLU A 146 -1.55 16.81 21.80
CA GLU A 146 -2.77 16.21 22.33
C GLU A 146 -3.58 15.56 21.19
N PRO A 147 -3.19 14.37 20.73
CA PRO A 147 -3.88 13.68 19.62
C PRO A 147 -5.35 13.39 19.93
N GLU A 148 -5.71 13.35 21.21
CA GLU A 148 -7.07 13.15 21.67
C GLU A 148 -8.00 14.32 21.31
N ASN A 149 -7.45 15.51 21.08
CA ASN A 149 -8.24 16.71 20.72
C ASN A 149 -8.46 16.84 19.19
N LEU A 150 -7.91 15.95 18.40
CA LEU A 150 -8.03 15.96 16.96
C LEU A 150 -9.14 14.99 16.51
N HIS A 151 -10.34 15.47 16.30
CA HIS A 151 -11.52 14.67 15.98
C HIS A 151 -12.04 14.89 14.57
N LEU A 152 -12.69 13.86 14.01
CA LEU A 152 -13.63 14.07 12.91
C LEU A 152 -14.91 14.72 13.46
N SER A 153 -15.54 15.57 12.66
CA SER A 153 -16.78 16.25 13.08
C SER A 153 -18.05 15.45 12.77
N SER A 154 -17.92 14.38 11.98
CA SER A 154 -19.07 13.57 11.55
C SER A 154 -18.61 12.19 11.06
N ASP A 155 -19.56 11.26 10.95
CA ASP A 155 -19.38 10.01 10.24
C ASP A 155 -19.33 10.25 8.73
N ILE A 156 -18.68 9.34 7.99
CA ILE A 156 -18.74 9.34 6.52
C ILE A 156 -20.13 8.86 6.08
N LYS A 157 -20.86 9.70 5.34
CA LYS A 157 -22.22 9.42 4.84
C LYS A 157 -22.25 9.21 3.32
N MET A 158 -21.30 9.76 2.60
CA MET A 158 -21.19 9.65 1.14
C MET A 158 -19.79 9.20 0.74
N ILE A 159 -19.71 8.29 -0.24
CA ILE A 159 -18.45 7.80 -0.81
C ILE A 159 -18.45 8.02 -2.32
N LEU A 160 -17.39 8.67 -2.81
CA LEU A 160 -17.04 8.72 -4.23
C LEU A 160 -15.86 7.77 -4.46
N ASN A 161 -16.09 6.67 -5.17
CA ASN A 161 -15.07 5.70 -5.55
C ASN A 161 -14.74 5.85 -7.03
N LEU A 162 -13.61 6.47 -7.32
CA LEU A 162 -13.20 6.81 -8.69
C LEU A 162 -12.09 5.86 -9.15
N ALA A 163 -12.32 5.20 -10.28
CA ALA A 163 -11.35 4.34 -10.99
C ALA A 163 -10.66 3.31 -10.09
N GLY A 164 -11.41 2.69 -9.17
CA GLY A 164 -10.81 1.79 -8.20
C GLY A 164 -11.72 0.70 -7.64
N ASN A 165 -11.22 -0.53 -7.57
CA ASN A 165 -11.89 -1.64 -6.88
C ASN A 165 -11.52 -1.65 -5.39
N THR A 166 -11.65 -0.48 -4.73
CA THR A 166 -11.08 -0.23 -3.40
C THR A 166 -12.03 -0.52 -2.26
N LEU A 167 -13.32 -0.28 -2.41
CA LEU A 167 -14.31 -0.44 -1.34
C LEU A 167 -14.37 -1.86 -0.79
N ILE A 168 -14.28 -2.84 -1.66
CA ILE A 168 -14.36 -4.25 -1.29
C ILE A 168 -13.00 -4.95 -1.43
N ASN A 169 -12.37 -4.84 -2.60
CA ASN A 169 -11.22 -5.71 -2.88
C ASN A 169 -9.92 -5.30 -2.19
N GLN A 170 -9.73 -4.02 -1.90
CA GLN A 170 -8.54 -3.54 -1.19
C GLN A 170 -8.69 -3.66 0.33
N HIS A 171 -9.92 -3.65 0.84
CA HIS A 171 -10.20 -3.58 2.26
C HIS A 171 -10.21 -4.97 2.91
N SER A 172 -9.68 -5.08 4.11
CA SER A 172 -9.71 -6.30 4.91
C SER A 172 -11.09 -6.54 5.51
N ASP A 173 -11.35 -7.76 5.98
CA ASP A 173 -12.63 -8.17 6.57
C ASP A 173 -13.82 -7.80 5.66
N ILE A 174 -13.74 -8.33 4.44
CA ILE A 174 -14.69 -7.97 3.36
C ILE A 174 -16.14 -8.21 3.75
N ASN A 175 -16.44 -9.27 4.51
CA ASN A 175 -17.83 -9.57 4.88
C ASN A 175 -18.41 -8.47 5.77
N ARG A 176 -17.67 -8.02 6.78
CA ARG A 176 -18.06 -6.85 7.61
C ARG A 176 -18.17 -5.59 6.77
N THR A 177 -17.19 -5.35 5.90
CA THR A 177 -17.21 -4.19 4.99
C THR A 177 -18.45 -4.20 4.10
N ALA A 178 -18.82 -5.34 3.54
CA ALA A 178 -20.02 -5.49 2.72
C ALA A 178 -21.32 -5.23 3.52
N GLU A 179 -21.38 -5.62 4.78
CA GLU A 179 -22.52 -5.31 5.65
C GLU A 179 -22.62 -3.82 5.95
N ILE A 180 -21.49 -3.15 6.20
CA ILE A 180 -21.46 -1.69 6.42
C ILE A 180 -21.96 -0.94 5.17
N LEU A 181 -21.47 -1.31 3.98
CA LEU A 181 -21.87 -0.66 2.73
C LEU A 181 -23.32 -0.91 2.33
N LYS A 182 -23.93 -2.01 2.77
CA LYS A 182 -25.35 -2.31 2.53
C LYS A 182 -26.30 -1.60 3.49
N ASP A 183 -25.80 -1.13 4.61
CA ASP A 183 -26.62 -0.42 5.62
C ASP A 183 -26.68 1.08 5.27
N THR A 184 -27.74 1.47 4.57
CA THR A 184 -27.97 2.88 4.16
C THR A 184 -28.14 3.85 5.33
N ARG A 185 -28.31 3.36 6.57
CA ARG A 185 -28.31 4.21 7.77
C ARG A 185 -26.91 4.62 8.15
N LYS A 186 -25.89 3.83 7.73
CA LYS A 186 -24.45 4.10 7.97
C LYS A 186 -23.86 4.88 6.81
N CYS A 187 -23.83 4.28 5.63
CA CYS A 187 -23.37 4.92 4.38
C CYS A 187 -24.60 5.20 3.50
N GLU A 188 -24.99 6.46 3.37
CA GLU A 188 -26.24 6.86 2.75
C GLU A 188 -26.18 6.85 1.23
N PHE A 189 -25.00 7.07 0.64
CA PHE A 189 -24.86 7.24 -0.80
C PHE A 189 -23.47 6.87 -1.33
N ILE A 190 -23.41 5.99 -2.32
CA ILE A 190 -22.16 5.53 -2.94
C ILE A 190 -22.22 5.77 -4.44
N VAL A 191 -21.26 6.53 -4.96
CA VAL A 191 -21.04 6.72 -6.40
C VAL A 191 -19.75 6.02 -6.79
N CYS A 192 -19.79 5.18 -7.82
CA CYS A 192 -18.60 4.57 -8.42
C CYS A 192 -18.46 4.99 -9.88
N SER A 193 -17.24 5.37 -10.29
CA SER A 193 -16.82 5.45 -11.68
C SER A 193 -15.80 4.34 -11.94
N ASP A 194 -16.07 3.45 -12.88
CA ASP A 194 -15.18 2.35 -13.25
C ASP A 194 -15.42 1.88 -14.68
N LEU A 195 -14.41 1.20 -15.26
CA LEU A 195 -14.48 0.57 -16.58
C LEU A 195 -15.29 -0.73 -16.59
N PHE A 196 -15.35 -1.41 -15.46
CA PHE A 196 -15.96 -2.73 -15.31
C PHE A 196 -16.86 -2.77 -14.09
N MET A 197 -17.81 -3.70 -14.11
CA MET A 197 -18.61 -4.04 -12.93
C MET A 197 -17.74 -4.82 -11.92
N THR A 198 -16.83 -4.10 -11.27
CA THR A 198 -15.93 -4.62 -10.23
C THR A 198 -16.69 -5.08 -8.99
N ALA A 199 -16.01 -5.73 -8.06
CA ALA A 199 -16.63 -6.09 -6.79
C ALA A 199 -17.11 -4.85 -6.02
N SER A 200 -16.34 -3.74 -6.07
CA SER A 200 -16.71 -2.46 -5.44
C SER A 200 -17.85 -1.75 -6.15
N ALA A 201 -17.84 -1.75 -7.49
CA ALA A 201 -18.91 -1.13 -8.30
C ALA A 201 -20.30 -1.70 -8.02
N LYS A 202 -20.40 -2.97 -7.58
CA LYS A 202 -21.67 -3.62 -7.22
C LYS A 202 -22.33 -3.06 -5.96
N PHE A 203 -21.62 -2.25 -5.19
CA PHE A 203 -22.15 -1.58 -3.99
C PHE A 203 -22.56 -0.12 -4.25
N ALA A 204 -22.39 0.35 -5.49
CA ALA A 204 -22.77 1.72 -5.84
C ALA A 204 -24.29 1.90 -5.95
N ASP A 205 -24.80 3.03 -5.48
CA ASP A 205 -26.14 3.52 -5.75
C ASP A 205 -26.21 4.14 -7.15
N ILE A 206 -25.12 4.81 -7.58
CA ILE A 206 -24.93 5.32 -8.93
C ILE A 206 -23.59 4.78 -9.46
N LEU A 207 -23.66 4.15 -10.64
CA LEU A 207 -22.51 3.70 -11.39
C LEU A 207 -22.35 4.56 -12.65
N LEU A 208 -21.18 5.19 -12.78
CA LEU A 208 -20.81 6.00 -13.92
C LEU A 208 -19.75 5.24 -14.74
N PRO A 209 -19.98 5.03 -16.06
CA PRO A 209 -18.99 4.37 -16.89
C PRO A 209 -17.78 5.29 -17.10
N GLY A 210 -16.60 4.82 -16.71
CA GLY A 210 -15.32 5.49 -16.93
C GLY A 210 -14.74 5.22 -18.32
N VAL A 211 -13.62 5.87 -18.62
CA VAL A 211 -12.88 5.70 -19.88
C VAL A 211 -11.53 5.01 -19.63
N SER A 212 -11.07 4.26 -20.62
CA SER A 212 -9.75 3.64 -20.61
C SER A 212 -8.68 4.60 -21.10
N MET A 213 -7.40 4.24 -20.89
CA MET A 213 -6.27 5.00 -21.40
C MET A 213 -6.26 5.15 -22.94
N PHE A 214 -7.02 4.34 -23.69
CA PHE A 214 -7.14 4.47 -25.14
C PHE A 214 -8.17 5.53 -25.56
N GLU A 215 -9.03 5.94 -24.64
CA GLU A 215 -10.16 6.82 -24.86
C GLU A 215 -9.93 8.25 -24.37
N CYS A 216 -8.79 8.53 -23.74
CA CYS A 216 -8.44 9.84 -23.19
C CYS A 216 -7.00 10.24 -23.48
N GLU A 217 -6.72 11.54 -23.43
CA GLU A 217 -5.34 12.06 -23.41
C GLU A 217 -4.84 12.18 -21.98
N ASN A 218 -3.54 11.90 -21.75
CA ASN A 218 -2.95 12.07 -20.43
C ASN A 218 -1.44 12.25 -20.50
N ILE A 219 -0.84 12.78 -19.43
CA ILE A 219 0.61 12.80 -19.23
C ILE A 219 0.98 11.70 -18.24
N THR A 220 1.95 10.89 -18.59
CA THR A 220 2.43 9.78 -17.77
C THR A 220 3.81 10.13 -17.19
N LEU A 221 3.88 10.14 -15.88
CA LEU A 221 5.13 10.20 -15.12
C LEU A 221 5.38 8.84 -14.48
N PRO A 222 6.63 8.37 -14.43
CA PRO A 222 6.94 7.13 -13.73
C PRO A 222 6.72 7.31 -12.23
N TRP A 223 6.05 6.36 -11.60
CA TRP A 223 5.70 6.46 -10.18
C TRP A 223 6.93 6.52 -9.26
N GLN A 224 7.89 5.64 -9.46
CA GLN A 224 9.08 5.55 -8.59
C GLN A 224 10.38 5.39 -9.37
N THR A 225 10.34 4.66 -10.45
CA THR A 225 11.52 4.36 -11.24
C THR A 225 11.26 4.64 -12.70
N GLY A 226 11.98 5.55 -13.25
CA GLY A 226 11.85 5.86 -14.66
C GLY A 226 12.49 7.21 -14.96
N ASN A 227 13.02 7.32 -16.13
CA ASN A 227 13.73 8.50 -16.59
C ASN A 227 13.06 9.02 -17.86
N PHE A 228 11.74 9.23 -17.79
CA PHE A 228 10.94 9.67 -18.93
C PHE A 228 9.69 10.45 -18.49
N VAL A 229 9.18 11.23 -19.41
CA VAL A 229 7.81 11.76 -19.42
C VAL A 229 7.13 11.22 -20.67
N GLY A 230 5.94 10.64 -20.51
CA GLY A 230 5.14 10.14 -21.62
C GLY A 230 3.91 11.01 -21.86
N PHE A 231 3.45 11.04 -23.11
CA PHE A 231 2.14 11.56 -23.49
C PHE A 231 1.31 10.41 -24.05
N ASN A 232 0.17 10.19 -23.43
CA ASN A 232 -0.80 9.22 -23.89
C ASN A 232 -1.80 9.94 -24.80
N ASN A 233 -1.73 9.66 -26.09
CA ASN A 233 -2.71 10.19 -27.06
C ASN A 233 -3.97 9.33 -27.05
N LYS A 234 -5.12 9.97 -27.14
CA LYS A 234 -6.40 9.32 -27.38
C LYS A 234 -6.35 8.57 -28.71
N VAL A 235 -6.76 7.31 -28.72
CA VAL A 235 -6.70 6.41 -29.88
C VAL A 235 -8.08 6.11 -30.44
N ILE A 236 -9.09 6.04 -29.58
CA ILE A 236 -10.48 5.79 -29.92
C ILE A 236 -11.40 6.78 -29.18
N GLU A 237 -12.58 6.99 -29.69
CA GLU A 237 -13.61 7.73 -28.95
C GLU A 237 -14.11 6.89 -27.77
N PRO A 238 -14.57 7.54 -26.67
CA PRO A 238 -15.17 6.85 -25.54
C PRO A 238 -16.26 5.88 -25.99
N LEU A 239 -16.21 4.66 -25.46
CA LEU A 239 -17.21 3.65 -25.75
C LEU A 239 -18.44 3.85 -24.89
N TYR A 240 -19.61 3.61 -25.51
CA TYR A 240 -20.92 3.73 -24.87
C TYR A 240 -21.14 5.12 -24.25
N GLU A 241 -21.49 5.19 -22.96
CA GLU A 241 -21.72 6.42 -22.21
C GLU A 241 -20.51 6.82 -21.36
N GLY A 242 -19.31 6.25 -21.66
CA GLY A 242 -18.08 6.54 -20.93
C GLY A 242 -17.71 8.02 -20.97
N LYS A 243 -17.40 8.59 -19.80
CA LYS A 243 -16.89 9.95 -19.64
C LYS A 243 -15.69 9.95 -18.70
N GLU A 244 -14.74 10.86 -18.97
CA GLU A 244 -13.66 11.13 -18.00
C GLU A 244 -14.25 11.70 -16.70
N GLU A 245 -13.62 11.39 -15.57
CA GLU A 245 -14.05 11.89 -14.26
C GLU A 245 -14.11 13.41 -14.22
N TYR A 246 -13.19 14.09 -14.88
CA TYR A 246 -13.19 15.54 -14.96
C TYR A 246 -14.43 16.09 -15.68
N GLU A 247 -14.90 15.43 -16.73
CA GLU A 247 -16.05 15.88 -17.51
C GLU A 247 -17.35 15.84 -16.68
N TRP A 248 -17.69 14.68 -16.12
CA TRP A 248 -18.92 14.58 -15.34
C TRP A 248 -18.85 15.33 -14.00
N LEU A 249 -17.63 15.45 -13.36
CA LEU A 249 -17.47 16.31 -12.19
C LEU A 249 -17.65 17.78 -12.53
N SER A 250 -17.22 18.22 -13.72
CA SER A 250 -17.46 19.57 -14.19
C SER A 250 -18.96 19.87 -14.40
N GLU A 251 -19.72 18.89 -14.92
CA GLU A 251 -21.17 18.98 -15.04
C GLU A 251 -21.88 19.05 -13.68
N VAL A 252 -21.39 18.32 -12.68
CA VAL A 252 -21.87 18.41 -11.29
C VAL A 252 -21.54 19.78 -10.71
N ALA A 253 -20.31 20.26 -10.89
CA ALA A 253 -19.90 21.58 -10.43
C ALA A 253 -20.74 22.71 -11.06
N GLU A 254 -21.09 22.60 -12.33
CA GLU A 254 -21.99 23.54 -13.00
C GLU A 254 -23.36 23.60 -12.32
N ARG A 255 -23.98 22.44 -12.03
CA ARG A 255 -25.28 22.38 -11.34
C ARG A 255 -25.24 22.93 -9.92
N LEU A 256 -24.06 22.87 -9.29
CA LEU A 256 -23.82 23.46 -7.96
C LEU A 256 -23.41 24.94 -8.00
N GLY A 257 -23.28 25.54 -9.19
CA GLY A 257 -22.79 26.91 -9.34
C GLY A 257 -21.28 27.10 -9.05
N LEU A 258 -20.51 26.01 -9.14
CA LEU A 258 -19.08 25.95 -8.80
C LEU A 258 -18.19 25.71 -10.04
N TRP A 259 -18.74 25.80 -11.25
CA TRP A 259 -18.02 25.44 -12.48
C TRP A 259 -16.71 26.20 -12.64
N GLU A 260 -16.74 27.54 -12.47
CA GLU A 260 -15.54 28.37 -12.60
C GLU A 260 -14.50 28.06 -11.53
N ALA A 261 -14.92 27.84 -10.29
CA ALA A 261 -14.03 27.48 -9.18
C ALA A 261 -13.38 26.10 -9.42
N PHE A 262 -14.11 25.14 -9.97
CA PHE A 262 -13.62 23.81 -10.23
C PHE A 262 -12.74 23.71 -11.48
N THR A 263 -13.16 24.32 -12.58
CA THR A 263 -12.51 24.17 -13.89
C THR A 263 -11.53 25.28 -14.21
N GLN A 264 -11.68 26.47 -13.60
CA GLN A 264 -11.00 27.72 -14.00
C GLN A 264 -11.14 27.98 -15.51
N GLY A 265 -12.25 27.58 -16.10
CA GLY A 265 -12.52 27.72 -17.52
C GLY A 265 -11.72 26.81 -18.44
N ARG A 266 -10.98 25.81 -17.91
CA ARG A 266 -10.10 24.94 -18.68
C ARG A 266 -10.72 23.62 -19.05
N THR A 267 -10.42 23.16 -20.25
CA THR A 267 -10.65 21.79 -20.72
C THR A 267 -9.56 20.84 -20.23
N VAL A 268 -9.75 19.53 -20.37
CA VAL A 268 -8.71 18.52 -20.06
C VAL A 268 -7.39 18.84 -20.78
N GLY A 269 -7.43 19.08 -22.09
CA GLY A 269 -6.24 19.41 -22.88
C GLY A 269 -5.50 20.65 -22.36
N GLN A 270 -6.24 21.70 -21.99
CA GLN A 270 -5.67 22.90 -21.42
C GLN A 270 -5.06 22.68 -20.02
N TRP A 271 -5.64 21.76 -19.23
CA TRP A 271 -5.03 21.35 -17.97
C TRP A 271 -3.75 20.55 -18.16
N LEU A 272 -3.71 19.64 -19.11
CA LEU A 272 -2.52 18.86 -19.44
C LEU A 272 -1.38 19.78 -19.89
N GLU A 273 -1.67 20.74 -20.77
CA GLU A 273 -0.69 21.73 -21.22
C GLU A 273 -0.19 22.61 -20.06
N TYR A 274 -1.11 23.10 -19.23
CA TYR A 274 -0.76 23.90 -18.04
C TYR A 274 0.15 23.12 -17.07
N CYS A 275 -0.22 21.91 -16.71
CA CYS A 275 0.57 21.07 -15.82
C CYS A 275 1.94 20.72 -16.40
N TYR A 276 2.01 20.44 -17.71
CA TYR A 276 3.26 20.15 -18.37
C TYR A 276 4.19 21.37 -18.43
N ASN A 277 3.65 22.55 -18.68
CA ASN A 277 4.44 23.77 -18.69
C ASN A 277 5.02 24.11 -17.32
N GLN A 278 4.29 23.88 -16.23
CA GLN A 278 4.87 23.97 -14.87
C GLN A 278 6.03 22.99 -14.66
N LEU A 279 5.92 21.76 -15.18
CA LEU A 279 6.99 20.79 -15.13
C LEU A 279 8.22 21.29 -15.91
N ARG A 280 8.01 21.87 -17.10
CA ARG A 280 9.08 22.45 -17.92
C ARG A 280 9.81 23.64 -17.26
N GLU A 281 9.12 24.44 -16.47
CA GLU A 281 9.76 25.52 -15.70
C GLU A 281 10.80 24.98 -14.71
N LYS A 282 10.56 23.81 -14.16
CA LYS A 282 11.48 23.13 -13.23
C LYS A 282 12.51 22.26 -13.97
N GLU A 283 12.11 21.62 -15.07
CA GLU A 283 12.87 20.66 -15.85
C GLU A 283 13.15 21.23 -17.26
N THR A 284 14.13 22.12 -17.37
CA THR A 284 14.38 22.92 -18.57
C THR A 284 14.83 22.13 -19.82
N GLU A 285 15.18 20.85 -19.67
CA GLU A 285 15.53 19.98 -20.79
C GLU A 285 14.28 19.39 -21.50
N LEU A 286 13.09 19.53 -20.91
CA LEU A 286 11.87 19.02 -21.52
C LEU A 286 11.49 19.79 -22.79
N PRO A 287 11.03 19.09 -23.85
CA PRO A 287 10.62 19.73 -25.10
C PRO A 287 9.33 20.55 -24.92
N GLU A 288 8.95 21.30 -25.94
CA GLU A 288 7.63 21.95 -25.99
C GLU A 288 6.50 20.92 -25.91
N TYR A 289 5.35 21.32 -25.37
CA TYR A 289 4.19 20.45 -25.15
C TYR A 289 3.75 19.73 -26.43
N GLU A 290 3.62 20.44 -27.53
CA GLU A 290 3.25 19.86 -28.83
C GLU A 290 4.29 18.90 -29.38
N VAL A 291 5.56 19.06 -29.01
CA VAL A 291 6.61 18.11 -29.38
C VAL A 291 6.48 16.83 -28.56
N LEU A 292 6.26 16.93 -27.23
CA LEU A 292 6.00 15.75 -26.41
C LEU A 292 4.76 14.99 -26.90
N LYS A 293 3.66 15.70 -27.19
CA LYS A 293 2.42 15.14 -27.68
C LYS A 293 2.62 14.37 -28.99
N ARG A 294 3.39 14.92 -29.92
CA ARG A 294 3.69 14.28 -31.20
C ARG A 294 4.63 13.07 -31.07
N GLU A 295 5.70 13.19 -30.25
CA GLU A 295 6.71 12.15 -30.09
C GLU A 295 6.24 11.03 -29.12
N GLY A 296 5.29 11.32 -28.25
CA GLY A 296 4.69 10.40 -27.29
C GLY A 296 5.56 10.13 -26.06
N ILE A 297 6.88 10.35 -26.10
CA ILE A 297 7.78 10.12 -24.97
C ILE A 297 9.03 10.98 -25.06
N TYR A 298 9.42 11.55 -23.94
CA TYR A 298 10.73 12.14 -23.74
C TYR A 298 11.51 11.35 -22.70
N ARG A 299 12.76 11.01 -22.99
CA ARG A 299 13.67 10.33 -22.05
C ARG A 299 14.73 11.31 -21.56
N TYR A 300 14.80 11.50 -20.25
CA TYR A 300 15.82 12.34 -19.65
C TYR A 300 17.22 11.78 -19.91
N LYS A 301 18.19 12.67 -20.09
CA LYS A 301 19.58 12.28 -20.22
C LYS A 301 20.14 11.91 -18.85
N LYS A 302 20.67 10.70 -18.73
CA LYS A 302 21.38 10.29 -17.51
C LYS A 302 22.71 11.01 -17.44
N THR A 303 22.93 11.78 -16.37
CA THR A 303 24.19 12.49 -16.14
C THR A 303 25.09 11.76 -15.15
N ALA A 304 24.55 11.30 -14.02
CA ALA A 304 25.27 10.58 -12.99
C ALA A 304 24.29 9.77 -12.12
N PRO A 305 24.74 8.72 -11.42
CA PRO A 305 23.92 8.07 -10.40
C PRO A 305 23.66 9.02 -9.22
N VAL A 306 22.44 8.98 -8.68
CA VAL A 306 22.10 9.66 -7.44
C VAL A 306 22.47 8.73 -6.27
N ILE A 307 23.26 9.23 -5.35
CA ILE A 307 23.68 8.51 -4.15
C ILE A 307 23.08 9.22 -2.94
N ALA A 308 22.06 8.62 -2.34
CA ALA A 308 21.44 9.18 -1.15
C ALA A 308 22.43 9.25 0.02
N PHE A 309 22.42 10.35 0.75
CA PHE A 309 23.31 10.61 1.88
C PHE A 309 24.83 10.60 1.55
N GLU A 310 25.21 10.82 0.30
CA GLU A 310 26.62 10.90 -0.08
C GLU A 310 27.34 12.05 0.60
N LYS A 311 26.72 13.25 0.60
CA LYS A 311 27.27 14.46 1.21
C LYS A 311 27.40 14.32 2.73
N GLU A 312 26.37 13.83 3.38
CA GLU A 312 26.32 13.61 4.82
C GLU A 312 27.36 12.60 5.28
N ARG A 313 27.71 11.63 4.42
CA ARG A 313 28.78 10.68 4.69
C ARG A 313 30.17 11.25 4.48
N GLN A 314 30.36 12.03 3.41
CA GLN A 314 31.67 12.57 3.02
C GLN A 314 32.08 13.76 3.90
N ASP A 315 31.14 14.60 4.27
CA ASP A 315 31.39 15.84 5.03
C ASP A 315 30.23 16.09 6.04
N PRO A 316 30.17 15.28 7.12
CA PRO A 316 29.10 15.37 8.10
C PRO A 316 29.11 16.66 8.93
N GLU A 317 30.19 17.44 8.91
CA GLU A 317 30.30 18.72 9.63
C GLU A 317 29.49 19.81 8.89
N HIS A 318 29.56 19.85 7.55
CA HIS A 318 28.81 20.83 6.75
C HIS A 318 27.48 20.28 6.27
N TYR A 319 27.32 18.98 6.20
CA TYR A 319 26.10 18.27 5.79
C TYR A 319 25.70 17.24 6.85
N PRO A 320 25.16 17.66 8.00
CA PRO A 320 24.70 16.71 9.01
C PRO A 320 23.52 15.87 8.50
N PHE A 321 23.39 14.64 9.00
CA PHE A 321 22.17 13.88 8.76
C PHE A 321 20.95 14.62 9.32
N PRO A 322 19.76 14.51 8.70
CA PRO A 322 18.54 15.19 9.14
C PRO A 322 17.93 14.49 10.38
N THR A 323 18.71 14.47 11.46
CA THR A 323 18.37 13.87 12.77
C THR A 323 18.74 14.85 13.88
N GLU A 324 18.25 14.64 15.09
CA GLU A 324 18.57 15.52 16.23
C GLU A 324 20.07 15.60 16.53
N SER A 325 20.78 14.49 16.38
CA SER A 325 22.23 14.41 16.63
C SER A 325 23.09 14.82 15.43
N GLY A 326 22.49 15.05 14.25
CA GLY A 326 23.21 15.22 13.00
C GLY A 326 23.94 13.98 12.50
N ARG A 327 23.67 12.80 13.10
CA ARG A 327 24.29 11.51 12.79
C ARG A 327 23.22 10.45 12.54
N ILE A 328 23.60 9.28 12.04
CA ILE A 328 22.71 8.12 11.98
C ILE A 328 22.29 7.73 13.40
N GLU A 329 20.98 7.75 13.66
CA GLU A 329 20.38 7.38 14.95
C GLU A 329 19.77 6.00 14.89
N ILE A 330 20.29 5.06 15.68
CA ILE A 330 19.74 3.70 15.82
C ILE A 330 18.57 3.72 16.81
N PHE A 331 18.72 4.45 17.91
CA PHE A 331 17.65 4.71 18.88
C PHE A 331 16.83 5.91 18.44
N SER A 332 15.55 5.73 18.20
CA SER A 332 14.62 6.82 17.89
C SER A 332 14.00 7.38 19.15
N ARG A 333 14.42 8.57 19.58
CA ARG A 333 13.82 9.28 20.71
C ARG A 333 12.34 9.58 20.44
N LYS A 334 12.01 10.03 19.23
CA LYS A 334 10.62 10.33 18.83
C LYS A 334 9.69 9.13 19.04
N ILE A 335 10.11 7.91 18.67
CA ILE A 335 9.30 6.70 18.89
C ILE A 335 9.26 6.35 20.39
N TYR A 336 10.39 6.48 21.09
CA TYR A 336 10.47 6.18 22.52
C TYR A 336 9.50 7.01 23.37
N GLU A 337 9.29 8.26 22.99
CA GLU A 337 8.39 9.19 23.66
C GLU A 337 6.91 8.97 23.29
N THR A 338 6.63 8.18 22.24
CA THR A 338 5.26 7.84 21.88
C THR A 338 4.70 6.72 22.77
N ARG A 339 3.38 6.64 22.86
CA ARG A 339 2.66 5.53 23.49
C ARG A 339 2.78 4.21 22.73
N TYR A 340 3.24 4.26 21.47
CA TYR A 340 3.43 3.07 20.62
C TYR A 340 4.73 2.32 20.87
N ARG A 341 5.59 2.79 21.77
CA ARG A 341 6.92 2.24 22.07
C ARG A 341 6.94 0.74 22.42
N GLU A 342 5.83 0.19 22.89
CA GLU A 342 5.71 -1.25 23.18
C GLU A 342 5.55 -2.07 21.91
N PHE A 343 4.78 -1.57 20.95
CA PHE A 343 4.53 -2.22 19.66
C PHE A 343 5.57 -1.85 18.60
N VAL A 344 6.08 -0.63 18.67
CA VAL A 344 7.12 -0.09 17.78
C VAL A 344 8.29 0.39 18.64
N PRO A 345 9.17 -0.51 19.11
CA PRO A 345 10.29 -0.15 19.96
C PRO A 345 11.25 0.86 19.34
N ALA A 346 11.86 1.72 20.16
CA ALA A 346 12.80 2.76 19.72
C ALA A 346 14.00 2.19 18.93
N ILE A 347 14.44 0.98 19.30
CA ILE A 347 15.40 0.17 18.52
C ILE A 347 14.61 -0.98 17.90
N PRO A 348 14.74 -1.25 16.58
CA PRO A 348 14.08 -2.38 15.94
C PRO A 348 14.39 -3.70 16.63
N ARG A 349 13.35 -4.44 16.95
CA ARG A 349 13.44 -5.78 17.53
C ARG A 349 12.25 -6.62 17.06
N TYR A 350 12.35 -7.94 17.25
CA TYR A 350 11.19 -8.81 17.08
C TYR A 350 10.09 -8.46 18.07
N VAL A 351 8.89 -8.33 17.59
CA VAL A 351 7.66 -8.18 18.39
C VAL A 351 6.71 -9.25 17.91
N GLU A 352 6.22 -10.07 18.83
CA GLU A 352 5.24 -11.11 18.51
C GLU A 352 3.94 -10.46 17.96
N PRO A 353 3.55 -10.79 16.73
CA PRO A 353 2.35 -10.19 16.14
C PRO A 353 1.07 -10.85 16.63
N PRO A 354 -0.05 -10.12 16.69
CA PRO A 354 -1.37 -10.75 16.74
C PRO A 354 -1.56 -11.72 15.56
N GLU A 355 -2.26 -12.82 15.78
CA GLU A 355 -2.37 -13.93 14.80
C GLU A 355 -1.00 -14.46 14.33
N GLY A 356 0.02 -14.32 15.16
CA GLY A 356 1.35 -14.90 14.95
C GLY A 356 1.42 -16.39 15.36
N PRO A 357 2.60 -17.02 15.20
CA PRO A 357 2.77 -18.44 15.51
C PRO A 357 2.49 -18.83 16.97
N SER A 358 2.61 -17.89 17.90
CA SER A 358 2.36 -18.10 19.34
C SER A 358 0.98 -17.67 19.80
N ASP A 359 0.13 -17.19 18.90
CA ASP A 359 -1.24 -16.78 19.24
C ASP A 359 -2.09 -18.00 19.63
N PRO A 360 -2.88 -17.95 20.73
CA PRO A 360 -3.80 -19.02 21.10
C PRO A 360 -4.80 -19.43 19.98
N LEU A 361 -5.11 -18.53 19.05
CA LEU A 361 -5.93 -18.85 17.88
C LEU A 361 -5.34 -19.93 16.98
N THR A 362 -4.05 -20.27 17.10
CA THR A 362 -3.40 -21.37 16.37
C THR A 362 -4.00 -22.74 16.74
N GLU A 363 -4.60 -22.89 17.91
CA GLU A 363 -5.34 -24.10 18.27
C GLU A 363 -6.57 -24.33 17.37
N LYS A 364 -7.21 -23.25 16.90
CA LYS A 364 -8.39 -23.26 16.02
C LYS A 364 -8.03 -23.08 14.55
N TYR A 365 -7.03 -22.27 14.25
CA TYR A 365 -6.57 -21.91 12.91
C TYR A 365 -5.06 -22.08 12.81
N PRO A 366 -4.57 -23.31 12.59
CA PRO A 366 -3.15 -23.64 12.76
C PRO A 366 -2.22 -23.19 11.62
N LEU A 367 -2.76 -22.64 10.52
CA LEU A 367 -1.97 -22.28 9.37
C LEU A 367 -1.85 -20.76 9.24
N GLN A 368 -0.63 -20.28 9.08
CA GLN A 368 -0.36 -18.89 8.71
C GLN A 368 -0.77 -18.65 7.26
N LEU A 369 -1.56 -17.60 7.00
CA LEU A 369 -1.93 -17.18 5.66
C LEU A 369 -1.11 -15.96 5.25
N ILE A 370 -0.37 -16.07 4.16
CA ILE A 370 0.32 -14.95 3.51
C ILE A 370 -0.28 -14.64 2.15
N GLY A 371 -0.23 -13.36 1.77
CA GLY A 371 -0.57 -12.91 0.41
C GLY A 371 0.66 -12.85 -0.49
N TRP A 372 0.47 -12.99 -1.81
CA TRP A 372 1.52 -12.78 -2.79
C TRP A 372 0.98 -12.19 -4.09
N HIS A 373 1.86 -11.55 -4.88
CA HIS A 373 1.50 -11.00 -6.19
C HIS A 373 1.65 -12.05 -7.28
N THR A 374 0.56 -12.30 -8.02
CA THR A 374 0.64 -13.12 -9.25
C THR A 374 1.31 -12.31 -10.37
N LYS A 375 1.90 -13.02 -11.33
CA LYS A 375 2.48 -12.41 -12.54
C LYS A 375 1.43 -11.98 -13.57
N ARG A 376 0.17 -12.33 -13.39
CA ARG A 376 -0.90 -12.19 -14.38
C ARG A 376 -1.94 -11.13 -14.03
N ARG A 377 -1.89 -10.62 -12.81
CA ARG A 377 -2.74 -9.53 -12.33
C ARG A 377 -1.87 -8.44 -11.72
N CYS A 378 -2.29 -7.18 -11.88
CA CYS A 378 -1.77 -6.07 -11.08
C CYS A 378 -2.84 -5.72 -10.04
N HIS A 379 -2.66 -6.21 -8.80
CA HIS A 379 -3.70 -6.20 -7.77
C HIS A 379 -5.01 -6.82 -8.31
N SER A 380 -6.12 -6.09 -8.39
CA SER A 380 -7.39 -6.59 -8.93
C SER A 380 -7.60 -6.35 -10.44
N ILE A 381 -6.65 -5.69 -11.11
CA ILE A 381 -6.68 -5.49 -12.56
C ILE A 381 -6.42 -6.83 -13.25
N HIS A 382 -7.20 -7.15 -14.26
CA HIS A 382 -7.22 -8.40 -15.03
C HIS A 382 -7.82 -9.62 -14.31
N ASP A 383 -8.43 -9.50 -13.13
CA ASP A 383 -9.14 -10.63 -12.54
C ASP A 383 -10.41 -11.02 -13.34
N ASN A 384 -10.98 -10.11 -14.10
CA ASN A 384 -12.05 -10.39 -15.06
C ASN A 384 -11.55 -10.96 -16.41
N ASN A 385 -10.23 -11.09 -16.61
CA ASN A 385 -9.64 -11.57 -17.86
C ASN A 385 -9.49 -13.11 -17.83
N LYS A 386 -10.36 -13.81 -18.58
CA LYS A 386 -10.39 -15.27 -18.65
C LYS A 386 -9.08 -15.88 -19.16
N ALA A 387 -8.39 -15.22 -20.10
CA ALA A 387 -7.11 -15.71 -20.62
C ALA A 387 -6.02 -15.66 -19.54
N MET A 388 -5.99 -14.62 -18.71
CA MET A 388 -5.05 -14.54 -17.59
C MET A 388 -5.35 -15.59 -16.53
N HIS A 389 -6.62 -15.87 -16.23
CA HIS A 389 -7.02 -16.94 -15.31
C HIS A 389 -6.61 -18.33 -15.79
N SER A 390 -6.64 -18.59 -17.09
CA SER A 390 -6.21 -19.89 -17.64
C SER A 390 -4.70 -20.12 -17.53
N LEU A 391 -3.91 -19.03 -17.52
CA LEU A 391 -2.45 -19.10 -17.40
C LEU A 391 -1.98 -19.18 -15.94
N ASP A 392 -2.72 -18.59 -15.02
CA ASP A 392 -2.37 -18.53 -13.60
C ASP A 392 -3.68 -18.53 -12.76
N PRO A 393 -4.25 -19.71 -12.54
CA PRO A 393 -5.52 -19.86 -11.83
C PRO A 393 -5.36 -19.50 -10.36
N GLN A 394 -6.44 -18.94 -9.78
CA GLN A 394 -6.49 -18.63 -8.36
C GLN A 394 -6.55 -19.95 -7.55
N GLN A 395 -5.51 -20.21 -6.75
CA GLN A 395 -5.32 -21.43 -5.97
C GLN A 395 -4.68 -21.14 -4.63
N LEU A 396 -5.05 -21.90 -3.60
CA LEU A 396 -4.35 -21.88 -2.32
C LEU A 396 -3.08 -22.73 -2.42
N TRP A 397 -1.92 -22.17 -2.16
CA TRP A 397 -0.69 -22.94 -2.06
C TRP A 397 -0.55 -23.52 -0.65
N MET A 398 -0.20 -24.80 -0.58
CA MET A 398 -0.06 -25.53 0.68
C MET A 398 1.12 -26.49 0.60
N HIS A 399 1.86 -26.64 1.69
CA HIS A 399 2.95 -27.61 1.78
C HIS A 399 2.42 -29.05 1.72
N ALA A 400 3.21 -29.95 1.14
CA ALA A 400 2.80 -31.36 0.93
C ALA A 400 2.45 -32.09 2.25
N GLU A 401 3.21 -31.86 3.32
CA GLU A 401 2.93 -32.48 4.62
C GLU A 401 1.66 -31.93 5.28
N ASP A 402 1.39 -30.63 5.16
CA ASP A 402 0.17 -30.02 5.69
C ASP A 402 -1.07 -30.51 4.95
N ALA A 403 -0.96 -30.71 3.63
CA ALA A 403 -2.01 -31.26 2.81
C ALA A 403 -2.25 -32.76 3.15
N ALA A 404 -1.17 -33.54 3.31
CA ALA A 404 -1.27 -34.96 3.68
C ALA A 404 -1.93 -35.15 5.06
N ALA A 405 -1.58 -34.31 6.04
CA ALA A 405 -2.19 -34.33 7.38
C ALA A 405 -3.71 -34.06 7.36
N ARG A 406 -4.22 -33.45 6.29
CA ARG A 406 -5.65 -33.16 6.06
C ARG A 406 -6.30 -34.06 5.01
N GLY A 407 -5.57 -35.05 4.49
CA GLY A 407 -6.05 -35.94 3.44
C GLY A 407 -6.37 -35.27 2.11
N LEU A 408 -5.74 -34.10 1.83
CA LEU A 408 -6.00 -33.32 0.62
C LEU A 408 -5.16 -33.80 -0.56
N ARG A 409 -5.69 -33.59 -1.77
CA ARG A 409 -5.03 -33.91 -3.05
C ARG A 409 -4.83 -32.63 -3.86
N ASP A 410 -3.78 -32.60 -4.68
CA ASP A 410 -3.53 -31.46 -5.58
C ASP A 410 -4.74 -31.21 -6.50
N GLY A 411 -5.15 -29.96 -6.62
CA GLY A 411 -6.33 -29.54 -7.37
C GLY A 411 -7.68 -29.78 -6.70
N GLN A 412 -7.73 -30.42 -5.52
CA GLN A 412 -8.98 -30.60 -4.79
C GLN A 412 -9.56 -29.25 -4.36
N MET A 413 -10.90 -29.13 -4.41
CA MET A 413 -11.59 -28.00 -3.81
C MET A 413 -11.51 -28.06 -2.30
N VAL A 414 -11.14 -26.95 -1.68
CA VAL A 414 -11.03 -26.81 -0.23
C VAL A 414 -11.83 -25.60 0.26
N LEU A 415 -12.19 -25.62 1.52
CA LEU A 415 -12.70 -24.50 2.27
C LEU A 415 -11.57 -23.93 3.11
N VAL A 416 -11.23 -22.67 2.90
CA VAL A 416 -10.27 -21.90 3.71
C VAL A 416 -11.07 -20.96 4.57
N ARG A 417 -10.90 -20.99 5.89
CA ARG A 417 -11.76 -20.22 6.80
C ARG A 417 -11.04 -19.69 8.03
N ASN A 418 -11.62 -18.65 8.61
CA ASN A 418 -11.40 -18.17 9.96
C ASN A 418 -12.68 -17.48 10.49
N ASP A 419 -12.61 -16.75 11.60
CA ASP A 419 -13.80 -16.10 12.20
C ASP A 419 -14.37 -14.98 11.34
N ARG A 420 -13.61 -14.42 10.37
CA ARG A 420 -14.04 -13.34 9.47
C ARG A 420 -14.82 -13.85 8.25
N GLY A 421 -14.53 -15.06 7.82
CA GLY A 421 -15.23 -15.62 6.67
C GLY A 421 -14.59 -16.87 6.11
N GLN A 422 -15.02 -17.24 4.91
CA GLN A 422 -14.56 -18.46 4.24
C GLN A 422 -14.49 -18.30 2.72
N ILE A 423 -13.55 -19.01 2.12
CA ILE A 423 -13.29 -19.05 0.68
C ILE A 423 -13.33 -20.50 0.20
N ARG A 424 -13.97 -20.75 -0.93
CA ARG A 424 -13.94 -22.05 -1.62
C ARG A 424 -13.05 -21.96 -2.86
N ILE A 425 -11.94 -22.73 -2.88
CA ILE A 425 -10.88 -22.58 -3.88
C ILE A 425 -10.14 -23.92 -4.07
N PRO A 426 -9.56 -24.21 -5.25
CA PRO A 426 -8.69 -25.37 -5.40
C PRO A 426 -7.37 -25.19 -4.65
N VAL A 427 -6.86 -26.27 -4.04
CA VAL A 427 -5.54 -26.29 -3.42
C VAL A 427 -4.45 -26.67 -4.43
N LYS A 428 -3.30 -25.99 -4.34
CA LYS A 428 -2.06 -26.33 -5.04
C LYS A 428 -1.04 -26.87 -4.04
N ILE A 429 -0.74 -28.16 -4.12
CA ILE A 429 0.26 -28.78 -3.26
C ILE A 429 1.66 -28.51 -3.84
N THR A 430 2.58 -28.01 -3.00
CA THR A 430 3.92 -27.62 -3.45
C THR A 430 4.92 -27.51 -2.28
N ASP A 431 6.17 -27.91 -2.54
CA ASP A 431 7.28 -27.74 -1.59
C ASP A 431 7.92 -26.33 -1.66
N ARG A 432 7.32 -25.40 -2.43
CA ARG A 432 7.79 -24.02 -2.54
C ARG A 432 7.30 -23.11 -1.42
N ILE A 433 6.54 -23.63 -0.50
CA ILE A 433 6.05 -22.95 0.69
C ILE A 433 6.44 -23.75 1.94
N MET A 434 6.68 -23.06 3.04
CA MET A 434 7.04 -23.71 4.30
C MET A 434 5.85 -24.48 4.89
N ARG A 435 6.14 -25.53 5.65
CA ARG A 435 5.16 -26.20 6.50
C ARG A 435 4.57 -25.21 7.52
N GLY A 436 3.27 -25.35 7.78
CA GLY A 436 2.53 -24.45 8.66
C GLY A 436 2.13 -23.11 8.04
N VAL A 437 2.50 -22.88 6.77
CA VAL A 437 2.19 -21.66 6.02
C VAL A 437 1.36 -21.99 4.78
N THR A 438 0.33 -21.21 4.50
CA THR A 438 -0.41 -21.22 3.25
C THR A 438 -0.29 -19.88 2.54
N ALA A 439 -0.40 -19.87 1.22
CA ALA A 439 -0.32 -18.66 0.44
C ALA A 439 -1.46 -18.54 -0.57
N LEU A 440 -2.04 -17.34 -0.63
CA LEU A 440 -3.11 -17.03 -1.58
C LEU A 440 -2.76 -15.75 -2.33
N SER A 441 -2.85 -15.77 -3.67
CA SER A 441 -2.57 -14.56 -4.43
C SER A 441 -3.63 -13.48 -4.18
N GLN A 442 -3.18 -12.26 -4.00
CA GLN A 442 -4.06 -11.12 -3.80
C GLN A 442 -4.72 -10.64 -5.10
N GLY A 443 -5.80 -9.87 -4.97
CA GLY A 443 -6.44 -9.16 -6.07
C GLY A 443 -7.60 -9.91 -6.74
N ALA A 444 -7.88 -11.15 -6.37
CA ALA A 444 -9.08 -11.84 -6.85
C ALA A 444 -10.34 -11.08 -6.42
N TRP A 445 -11.33 -10.94 -7.31
CA TRP A 445 -12.55 -10.22 -7.01
C TRP A 445 -13.46 -11.01 -6.08
N TYR A 446 -13.97 -10.35 -5.06
CA TYR A 446 -14.96 -10.90 -4.15
C TYR A 446 -16.24 -11.30 -4.89
N ARG A 447 -16.61 -12.56 -4.77
CA ARG A 447 -17.80 -13.18 -5.42
C ARG A 447 -18.51 -14.13 -4.45
N PRO A 448 -19.23 -13.60 -3.44
CA PRO A 448 -19.90 -14.45 -2.46
C PRO A 448 -21.06 -15.21 -3.08
N ASP A 449 -21.27 -16.44 -2.64
CA ASP A 449 -22.51 -17.16 -2.88
C ASP A 449 -23.61 -16.75 -1.89
N LYS A 450 -24.74 -17.41 -1.94
CA LYS A 450 -25.90 -17.12 -1.07
C LYS A 450 -25.62 -17.37 0.43
N THR A 451 -24.59 -18.12 0.76
CA THR A 451 -24.18 -18.44 2.13
C THR A 451 -23.10 -17.49 2.66
N GLY A 452 -22.62 -16.56 1.84
CA GLY A 452 -21.50 -15.67 2.16
C GLY A 452 -20.13 -16.30 1.91
N THR A 453 -20.05 -17.51 1.37
CA THR A 453 -18.77 -18.14 0.98
C THR A 453 -18.24 -17.48 -0.29
N ASP A 454 -17.03 -16.97 -0.26
CA ASP A 454 -16.41 -16.38 -1.45
C ASP A 454 -15.94 -17.47 -2.43
N LEU A 455 -16.38 -17.35 -3.67
CA LEU A 455 -16.02 -18.20 -4.80
C LEU A 455 -14.97 -17.55 -5.72
N GLY A 456 -14.58 -16.34 -5.44
CA GLY A 456 -13.58 -15.57 -6.18
C GLY A 456 -12.15 -15.88 -5.72
N GLY A 457 -11.98 -16.24 -4.47
CA GLY A 457 -10.68 -16.42 -3.86
C GLY A 457 -10.05 -15.11 -3.38
N SER A 458 -10.86 -14.14 -2.95
CA SER A 458 -10.38 -12.88 -2.41
C SER A 458 -9.78 -13.07 -1.02
N ILE A 459 -8.45 -12.95 -0.91
CA ILE A 459 -7.73 -13.13 0.36
C ILE A 459 -8.28 -12.24 1.48
N ASN A 460 -8.81 -11.07 1.15
CA ASN A 460 -9.29 -10.10 2.12
C ASN A 460 -10.60 -10.50 2.84
N VAL A 461 -11.23 -11.59 2.44
CA VAL A 461 -12.25 -12.27 3.25
C VAL A 461 -11.67 -12.80 4.57
N LEU A 462 -10.38 -13.13 4.57
CA LEU A 462 -9.67 -13.78 5.67
C LEU A 462 -8.69 -12.86 6.42
N THR A 463 -8.40 -11.66 5.88
CA THR A 463 -7.44 -10.73 6.48
C THR A 463 -8.11 -9.87 7.57
N SER A 464 -7.35 -9.54 8.61
CA SER A 464 -7.84 -8.72 9.71
C SER A 464 -7.79 -7.22 9.40
N LEU A 465 -8.71 -6.47 10.01
CA LEU A 465 -8.73 -5.00 9.97
C LEU A 465 -8.07 -4.43 11.24
N HIS A 466 -6.91 -4.98 11.61
CA HIS A 466 -6.09 -4.43 12.70
C HIS A 466 -4.88 -3.72 12.08
N PRO A 467 -4.97 -2.41 11.80
CA PRO A 467 -3.85 -1.70 11.18
C PRO A 467 -2.61 -1.75 12.07
N THR A 468 -1.43 -1.68 11.45
CA THR A 468 -0.18 -1.61 12.19
C THR A 468 -0.20 -0.44 13.18
N PRO A 469 0.46 -0.56 14.35
CA PRO A 469 0.23 0.36 15.46
C PRO A 469 0.53 1.82 15.16
N TYR A 470 1.63 2.09 14.45
CA TYR A 470 2.12 3.44 14.21
C TYR A 470 1.74 3.96 12.81
N ALA A 471 2.10 3.21 11.77
CA ALA A 471 1.87 3.61 10.38
C ALA A 471 0.44 3.38 9.90
N LYS A 472 -0.39 2.65 10.67
CA LYS A 472 -1.77 2.29 10.31
C LYS A 472 -1.86 1.55 8.96
N GLY A 473 -0.83 0.78 8.61
CA GLY A 473 -0.78 -0.04 7.41
C GLY A 473 -1.60 -1.34 7.54
N ASN A 474 -1.94 -1.96 6.43
CA ASN A 474 -2.67 -3.24 6.42
C ASN A 474 -1.74 -4.43 6.71
N PRO A 475 -2.01 -5.25 7.75
CA PRO A 475 -1.22 -6.45 8.09
C PRO A 475 -1.62 -7.66 7.25
N GLN A 476 -1.65 -7.53 5.95
CA GLN A 476 -2.14 -8.50 4.97
C GLN A 476 -1.48 -9.90 5.08
N HIS A 477 -0.25 -10.00 5.61
CA HIS A 477 0.52 -11.24 5.67
C HIS A 477 0.55 -11.87 7.07
N THR A 478 -0.29 -11.41 8.00
CA THR A 478 -0.36 -11.94 9.36
C THR A 478 -1.79 -12.30 9.70
N ASN A 479 -2.21 -13.50 9.30
CA ASN A 479 -3.54 -14.01 9.53
C ASN A 479 -3.49 -15.52 9.73
N LEU A 480 -4.39 -16.06 10.54
CA LEU A 480 -4.52 -17.48 10.79
C LEU A 480 -5.75 -18.05 10.08
N VAL A 481 -5.62 -19.27 9.55
CA VAL A 481 -6.70 -20.00 8.85
C VAL A 481 -6.67 -21.48 9.13
N GLU A 482 -7.80 -22.14 8.93
CA GLU A 482 -7.93 -23.60 8.75
C GLU A 482 -8.34 -23.91 7.31
N VAL A 483 -7.92 -25.10 6.84
CA VAL A 483 -8.20 -25.60 5.49
C VAL A 483 -8.81 -26.99 5.58
N GLU A 484 -10.00 -27.15 5.02
CA GLU A 484 -10.76 -28.40 5.03
C GLU A 484 -11.07 -28.84 3.60
N GLY A 485 -11.05 -30.17 3.36
CA GLY A 485 -11.47 -30.75 2.09
C GLY A 485 -12.99 -30.68 1.92
N LEU A 486 -13.44 -30.43 0.68
CA LEU A 486 -14.85 -30.47 0.29
C LEU A 486 -15.15 -31.75 -0.43
#